data_076b5c0002f2d2c634ae918347f0b031
#
_entry.id   076b5c0002f2d2c634ae918347f0b031
#
_cell.length_a   1.000
_cell.length_b   1.000
_cell.length_c   1.000
_cell.angle_alpha   90.00
_cell.angle_beta   90.00
_cell.angle_gamma   90.00
#
_symmetry.space_group_name_H-M   'P 1'
#
loop_
_entity.id
_entity.type
_entity.pdbx_description
1 polymer ?
#
loop_
_entity_poly.entity_id
_entity_poly.type
_entity_poly.pdbx_seq_one_letter_code
_entity_poly.pdbx_strand_id
1 'polypeptide(L)'
;LRRLVSLTLYAHPFSSYCQKVQIAFYENAAPFTYRLLGPEDPAAMEERQALWPLGRFPVLVDDGVTVVESSIIIEHLELYHPGPVKLLPEDPKAALKVRFLDRFFDNYVMTPMQTPVFESIRPDGGRKEAMAEAAVALDTAYQWLEDHLTGPWAAGEDFTLADCAAAASLFYADWVRPIGEAFPKVRAYRARLLARPSVSRCVEEGRPYRHFFPLGAPDRD
;
A
#
# COMPACT_ATOMS: atom_id res chain seq x y z
N LEU A 1 -6.37 -5.76 34.82
CA LEU A 1 -7.24 -5.22 33.76
C LEU A 1 -6.35 -4.92 32.57
N ARG A 2 -6.43 -5.75 31.50
CA ARG A 2 -5.82 -5.39 30.19
C ARG A 2 -6.55 -4.12 29.75
N ARG A 3 -5.83 -3.02 29.63
CA ARG A 3 -6.33 -1.79 28.99
C ARG A 3 -6.78 -2.19 27.58
N LEU A 4 -8.04 -1.95 27.23
CA LEU A 4 -8.50 -2.15 25.85
C LEU A 4 -7.71 -1.15 25.00
N VAL A 5 -6.82 -1.65 24.17
CA VAL A 5 -6.06 -0.86 23.23
C VAL A 5 -7.06 -0.29 22.22
N SER A 6 -7.07 1.02 22.06
CA SER A 6 -7.95 1.71 21.12
C SER A 6 -7.16 2.16 19.90
N LEU A 7 -7.07 1.28 18.89
CA LEU A 7 -6.52 1.64 17.59
C LEU A 7 -7.64 2.14 16.68
N THR A 8 -7.51 3.35 16.16
CA THR A 8 -8.45 3.93 15.18
C THR A 8 -7.69 4.30 13.91
N LEU A 9 -8.09 3.71 12.79
CA LEU A 9 -7.48 3.93 11.48
C LEU A 9 -8.42 4.77 10.60
N TYR A 10 -8.00 5.97 10.24
CA TYR A 10 -8.65 6.83 9.24
C TYR A 10 -8.11 6.46 7.86
N ALA A 11 -8.93 5.84 7.04
CA ALA A 11 -8.50 5.24 5.79
C ALA A 11 -9.64 5.14 4.77
N HIS A 12 -9.28 4.85 3.52
CA HIS A 12 -10.23 4.51 2.47
C HIS A 12 -9.80 3.18 1.81
N PRO A 13 -10.72 2.20 1.60
CA PRO A 13 -10.37 0.86 1.11
C PRO A 13 -9.74 0.85 -0.29
N PHE A 14 -9.98 1.87 -1.09
CA PHE A 14 -9.45 2.02 -2.44
C PHE A 14 -8.12 2.78 -2.50
N SER A 15 -7.63 3.29 -1.39
CA SER A 15 -6.32 3.96 -1.32
C SER A 15 -5.20 2.94 -1.17
N SER A 16 -4.23 2.99 -2.07
CA SER A 16 -3.07 2.11 -2.06
C SER A 16 -2.27 2.17 -0.75
N TYR A 17 -1.99 3.35 -0.23
CA TYR A 17 -1.29 3.51 1.05
C TYR A 17 -2.12 3.07 2.26
N CYS A 18 -3.46 3.16 2.17
CA CYS A 18 -4.34 2.59 3.20
C CYS A 18 -4.32 1.07 3.14
N GLN A 19 -4.40 0.48 1.95
CA GLN A 19 -4.31 -0.98 1.77
C GLN A 19 -2.98 -1.53 2.32
N LYS A 20 -1.86 -0.85 2.07
CA LYS A 20 -0.56 -1.19 2.63
C LYS A 20 -0.61 -1.35 4.15
N VAL A 21 -1.25 -0.42 4.87
CA VAL A 21 -1.42 -0.46 6.33
C VAL A 21 -2.44 -1.51 6.75
N GLN A 22 -3.57 -1.63 6.04
CA GLN A 22 -4.61 -2.62 6.33
C GLN A 22 -4.08 -4.05 6.23
N ILE A 23 -3.22 -4.36 5.24
CA ILE A 23 -2.56 -5.66 5.11
C ILE A 23 -1.79 -5.98 6.39
N ALA A 24 -1.03 -5.05 6.95
CA ALA A 24 -0.29 -5.24 8.20
C ALA A 24 -1.21 -5.54 9.39
N PHE A 25 -2.34 -4.82 9.49
CA PHE A 25 -3.35 -5.10 10.52
C PHE A 25 -3.93 -6.52 10.38
N TYR A 26 -4.22 -6.95 9.16
CA TYR A 26 -4.80 -8.26 8.90
C TYR A 26 -3.80 -9.39 9.11
N GLU A 27 -2.53 -9.20 8.75
CA GLU A 27 -1.46 -10.17 9.02
C GLU A 27 -1.31 -10.48 10.50
N ASN A 28 -1.46 -9.46 11.32
CA ASN A 28 -1.25 -9.58 12.77
C ASN A 28 -2.54 -9.65 13.57
N ALA A 29 -3.70 -9.72 12.90
CA ALA A 29 -5.02 -9.79 13.53
C ALA A 29 -5.20 -8.71 14.62
N ALA A 30 -4.56 -7.54 14.46
CA ALA A 30 -4.65 -6.43 15.39
C ALA A 30 -6.05 -5.81 15.30
N PRO A 31 -6.82 -5.74 16.39
CA PRO A 31 -8.15 -5.16 16.37
C PRO A 31 -8.05 -3.63 16.25
N PHE A 32 -8.86 -3.04 15.38
CA PHE A 32 -8.92 -1.59 15.20
C PHE A 32 -10.32 -1.13 14.80
N THR A 33 -10.62 0.13 15.08
CA THR A 33 -11.80 0.81 14.57
C THR A 33 -11.46 1.44 13.22
N TYR A 34 -12.24 1.13 12.21
CA TYR A 34 -12.09 1.73 10.88
C TYR A 34 -12.94 3.00 10.78
N ARG A 35 -12.30 4.13 10.51
CA ARG A 35 -12.98 5.40 10.19
C ARG A 35 -12.87 5.63 8.69
N LEU A 36 -13.97 5.34 7.99
CA LEU A 36 -14.03 5.48 6.54
C LEU A 36 -13.92 6.96 6.13
N LEU A 37 -12.94 7.26 5.30
CA LEU A 37 -12.76 8.60 4.72
C LEU A 37 -13.53 8.68 3.39
N GLY A 38 -14.56 9.49 3.36
CA GLY A 38 -15.39 9.67 2.17
C GLY A 38 -16.50 10.67 2.42
N PRO A 39 -17.26 11.03 1.39
CA PRO A 39 -18.37 11.97 1.52
C PRO A 39 -19.50 11.44 2.42
N GLU A 40 -19.53 10.14 2.68
CA GLU A 40 -20.51 9.48 3.55
C GLU A 40 -20.27 9.77 5.04
N ASP A 41 -19.03 10.10 5.44
CA ASP A 41 -18.68 10.47 6.81
C ASP A 41 -17.86 11.77 6.84
N PRO A 42 -18.52 12.93 6.71
CA PRO A 42 -17.85 14.23 6.78
C PRO A 42 -17.10 14.46 8.11
N ALA A 43 -17.60 13.91 9.22
CA ALA A 43 -16.96 14.02 10.52
C ALA A 43 -15.59 13.32 10.54
N ALA A 44 -15.47 12.13 9.93
CA ALA A 44 -14.18 11.45 9.80
C ALA A 44 -13.18 12.27 8.98
N MET A 45 -13.64 12.98 7.95
CA MET A 45 -12.80 13.86 7.13
C MET A 45 -12.28 15.06 7.94
N GLU A 46 -13.13 15.68 8.76
CA GLU A 46 -12.76 16.80 9.65
C GLU A 46 -11.79 16.34 10.75
N GLU A 47 -12.09 15.21 11.40
CA GLU A 47 -11.22 14.60 12.42
C GLU A 47 -9.82 14.32 11.85
N ARG A 48 -9.75 13.66 10.68
CA ARG A 48 -8.48 13.38 9.99
C ARG A 48 -7.73 14.68 9.65
N GLN A 49 -8.42 15.74 9.19
CA GLN A 49 -7.80 17.01 8.87
C GLN A 49 -7.22 17.70 10.12
N ALA A 50 -7.91 17.60 11.26
CA ALA A 50 -7.42 18.11 12.54
C ALA A 50 -6.19 17.32 13.04
N LEU A 51 -6.19 15.98 12.88
CA LEU A 51 -5.08 15.11 13.28
C LEU A 51 -3.84 15.29 12.38
N TRP A 52 -4.04 15.50 11.07
CA TRP A 52 -2.95 15.65 10.10
C TRP A 52 -3.27 16.75 9.08
N PRO A 53 -2.86 18.00 9.34
CA PRO A 53 -3.18 19.15 8.48
C PRO A 53 -2.66 19.07 7.05
N LEU A 54 -1.63 18.23 6.78
CA LEU A 54 -1.15 17.98 5.41
C LEU A 54 -2.15 17.19 4.54
N GLY A 55 -3.25 16.72 5.13
CA GLY A 55 -4.37 16.16 4.39
C GLY A 55 -4.15 14.78 3.82
N ARG A 56 -3.05 14.12 4.13
CA ARG A 56 -2.76 12.75 3.68
C ARG A 56 -3.43 11.70 4.57
N PHE A 57 -3.56 10.50 4.06
CA PHE A 57 -4.04 9.31 4.75
C PHE A 57 -3.31 8.06 4.23
N PRO A 58 -3.22 6.96 5.00
CA PRO A 58 -3.89 6.72 6.27
C PRO A 58 -3.34 7.54 7.45
N VAL A 59 -4.17 7.69 8.50
CA VAL A 59 -3.77 8.20 9.81
C VAL A 59 -4.20 7.19 10.86
N LEU A 60 -3.30 6.80 11.76
CA LEU A 60 -3.58 5.96 12.91
C LEU A 60 -3.64 6.81 14.18
N VAL A 61 -4.61 6.54 15.03
CA VAL A 61 -4.63 7.02 16.42
C VAL A 61 -4.53 5.82 17.34
N ASP A 62 -3.50 5.78 18.18
CA ASP A 62 -3.23 4.77 19.18
C ASP A 62 -3.27 5.39 20.57
N ASP A 63 -4.33 5.11 21.35
CA ASP A 63 -4.55 5.70 22.69
C ASP A 63 -4.33 7.23 22.75
N GLY A 64 -4.77 7.95 21.71
CA GLY A 64 -4.62 9.41 21.58
C GLY A 64 -3.30 9.88 20.95
N VAL A 65 -2.39 8.98 20.62
CA VAL A 65 -1.16 9.29 19.87
C VAL A 65 -1.46 9.19 18.38
N THR A 66 -1.25 10.29 17.66
CA THR A 66 -1.40 10.31 16.19
C THR A 66 -0.13 9.80 15.52
N VAL A 67 -0.27 8.78 14.67
CA VAL A 67 0.81 8.20 13.86
C VAL A 67 0.45 8.35 12.39
N VAL A 68 1.37 8.89 11.61
CA VAL A 68 1.21 9.18 10.19
C VAL A 68 2.33 8.55 9.38
N GLU A 69 2.18 8.52 8.04
CA GLU A 69 3.03 7.81 7.10
C GLU A 69 2.85 6.28 7.17
N SER A 70 2.44 5.68 6.07
CA SER A 70 2.06 4.25 6.01
C SER A 70 3.15 3.31 6.53
N SER A 71 4.41 3.54 6.16
CA SER A 71 5.54 2.74 6.65
C SER A 71 5.77 2.91 8.15
N ILE A 72 5.65 4.16 8.65
CA ILE A 72 5.80 4.47 10.09
C ILE A 72 4.66 3.86 10.89
N ILE A 73 3.43 3.86 10.37
CA ILE A 73 2.30 3.18 11.01
C ILE A 73 2.59 1.68 11.16
N ILE A 74 3.12 1.03 10.13
CA ILE A 74 3.45 -0.40 10.19
C ILE A 74 4.59 -0.67 11.18
N GLU A 75 5.65 0.15 11.19
CA GLU A 75 6.73 0.03 12.19
C GLU A 75 6.22 0.31 13.62
N HIS A 76 5.29 1.25 13.79
CA HIS A 76 4.63 1.49 15.08
C HIS A 76 3.84 0.26 15.55
N LEU A 77 3.08 -0.38 14.65
CA LEU A 77 2.36 -1.63 14.96
C LEU A 77 3.33 -2.75 15.36
N GLU A 78 4.44 -2.92 14.63
CA GLU A 78 5.45 -3.93 14.95
C GLU A 78 6.08 -3.69 16.33
N LEU A 79 6.28 -2.42 16.71
CA LEU A 79 6.91 -2.04 17.97
C LEU A 79 5.96 -2.17 19.18
N TYR A 80 4.71 -1.70 19.05
CA TYR A 80 3.78 -1.55 20.17
C TYR A 80 2.65 -2.60 20.18
N HIS A 81 2.35 -3.21 19.03
CA HIS A 81 1.29 -4.19 18.85
C HIS A 81 1.76 -5.40 18.03
N PRO A 82 2.91 -6.02 18.39
CA PRO A 82 3.47 -7.10 17.60
C PRO A 82 2.50 -8.28 17.50
N GLY A 83 2.45 -8.88 16.32
CA GLY A 83 1.64 -10.05 16.04
C GLY A 83 2.48 -11.25 15.62
N PRO A 84 1.84 -12.30 15.07
CA PRO A 84 2.54 -13.53 14.67
C PRO A 84 3.44 -13.34 13.45
N VAL A 85 3.18 -12.35 12.59
CA VAL A 85 3.99 -12.07 11.41
C VAL A 85 4.97 -10.93 11.71
N LYS A 86 6.27 -11.22 11.63
CA LYS A 86 7.34 -10.23 11.81
C LYS A 86 7.49 -9.39 10.54
N LEU A 87 6.81 -8.24 10.51
CA LEU A 87 6.86 -7.33 9.37
C LEU A 87 8.19 -6.60 9.22
N LEU A 88 8.96 -6.49 10.30
CA LEU A 88 10.31 -5.95 10.29
C LEU A 88 11.25 -6.92 11.03
N PRO A 89 12.32 -7.43 10.38
CA PRO A 89 13.29 -8.29 11.01
C PRO A 89 14.02 -7.63 12.19
N GLU A 90 14.39 -8.41 13.20
CA GLU A 90 15.16 -7.92 14.35
C GLU A 90 16.61 -7.61 13.98
N ASP A 91 17.19 -8.38 13.02
CA ASP A 91 18.54 -8.08 12.51
C ASP A 91 18.56 -6.73 11.78
N PRO A 92 19.40 -5.77 12.20
CA PRO A 92 19.41 -4.42 11.60
C PRO A 92 19.73 -4.39 10.10
N LYS A 93 20.56 -5.33 9.62
CA LYS A 93 20.90 -5.41 8.19
C LYS A 93 19.73 -5.93 7.36
N ALA A 94 19.04 -6.96 7.85
CA ALA A 94 17.83 -7.47 7.23
C ALA A 94 16.71 -6.41 7.27
N ALA A 95 16.54 -5.72 8.39
CA ALA A 95 15.58 -4.62 8.53
C ALA A 95 15.87 -3.46 7.53
N LEU A 96 17.16 -3.12 7.34
CA LEU A 96 17.55 -2.11 6.35
C LEU A 96 17.18 -2.52 4.92
N LYS A 97 17.37 -3.81 4.57
CA LYS A 97 16.93 -4.36 3.28
C LYS A 97 15.41 -4.23 3.10
N VAL A 98 14.64 -4.57 4.13
CA VAL A 98 13.17 -4.46 4.10
C VAL A 98 12.74 -3.00 3.92
N ARG A 99 13.34 -2.05 4.67
CA ARG A 99 13.06 -0.61 4.52
C ARG A 99 13.46 -0.07 3.15
N PHE A 100 14.58 -0.53 2.57
CA PHE A 100 14.96 -0.19 1.21
C PHE A 100 13.89 -0.65 0.20
N LEU A 101 13.44 -1.90 0.29
CA LEU A 101 12.41 -2.44 -0.59
C LEU A 101 11.06 -1.74 -0.41
N ASP A 102 10.67 -1.41 0.81
CA ASP A 102 9.51 -0.58 1.09
C ASP A 102 9.58 0.77 0.36
N ARG A 103 10.73 1.46 0.45
CA ARG A 103 10.96 2.71 -0.29
C ARG A 103 11.01 2.49 -1.80
N PHE A 104 11.52 1.35 -2.25
CA PHE A 104 11.53 1.00 -3.66
C PHE A 104 10.10 0.92 -4.21
N PHE A 105 9.22 0.18 -3.56
CA PHE A 105 7.83 0.05 -4.00
C PHE A 105 7.07 1.38 -3.94
N ASP A 106 7.25 2.17 -2.90
CA ASP A 106 6.59 3.48 -2.77
C ASP A 106 7.09 4.49 -3.84
N ASN A 107 8.40 4.54 -4.07
CA ASN A 107 9.00 5.60 -4.91
C ASN A 107 9.11 5.20 -6.39
N TYR A 108 9.38 3.93 -6.70
CA TYR A 108 9.68 3.50 -8.07
C TYR A 108 8.57 2.66 -8.71
N VAL A 109 7.56 2.24 -7.94
CA VAL A 109 6.35 1.57 -8.45
C VAL A 109 5.11 2.43 -8.22
N MET A 110 4.83 2.80 -6.95
CA MET A 110 3.63 3.56 -6.59
C MET A 110 3.64 4.97 -7.20
N THR A 111 4.72 5.72 -7.04
CA THR A 111 4.81 7.10 -7.55
C THR A 111 4.65 7.17 -9.06
N PRO A 112 5.35 6.38 -9.90
CA PRO A 112 5.11 6.37 -11.34
C PRO A 112 3.68 5.97 -11.71
N MET A 113 3.10 4.99 -11.02
CA MET A 113 1.72 4.58 -11.25
C MET A 113 0.73 5.72 -10.95
N GLN A 114 0.92 6.46 -9.87
CA GLN A 114 0.04 7.56 -9.48
C GLN A 114 0.15 8.79 -10.37
N THR A 115 1.28 9.01 -11.03
CA THR A 115 1.51 10.19 -11.87
C THR A 115 0.42 10.38 -12.92
N PRO A 116 0.13 9.42 -13.83
CA PRO A 116 -0.92 9.60 -14.82
C PRO A 116 -2.32 9.66 -14.20
N VAL A 117 -2.54 9.01 -13.05
CA VAL A 117 -3.82 9.08 -12.34
C VAL A 117 -4.10 10.50 -11.86
N PHE A 118 -3.12 11.15 -11.20
CA PHE A 118 -3.29 12.53 -10.74
C PHE A 118 -3.32 13.53 -11.90
N GLU A 119 -2.55 13.32 -12.95
CA GLU A 119 -2.61 14.17 -14.15
C GLU A 119 -3.98 14.09 -14.83
N SER A 120 -4.62 12.91 -14.87
CA SER A 120 -5.94 12.74 -15.50
C SER A 120 -7.08 13.49 -14.84
N ILE A 121 -6.96 13.82 -13.55
CA ILE A 121 -7.99 14.55 -12.78
C ILE A 121 -7.69 16.05 -12.64
N ARG A 122 -6.61 16.54 -13.26
CA ARG A 122 -6.31 17.97 -13.23
C ARG A 122 -7.30 18.79 -14.06
N PRO A 123 -7.74 19.95 -13.56
CA PRO A 123 -8.69 20.81 -14.29
C PRO A 123 -8.17 21.30 -15.64
N ASP A 124 -6.85 21.41 -15.81
CA ASP A 124 -6.18 21.84 -17.06
C ASP A 124 -5.96 20.70 -18.07
N GLY A 125 -6.45 19.49 -17.76
CA GLY A 125 -6.32 18.29 -18.59
C GLY A 125 -4.99 17.55 -18.41
N GLY A 126 -4.11 18.05 -17.54
CA GLY A 126 -2.84 17.42 -17.18
C GLY A 126 -1.84 17.26 -18.30
N ARG A 127 -0.72 16.57 -18.03
CA ARG A 127 0.35 16.33 -19.00
C ARG A 127 0.06 15.08 -19.83
N LYS A 128 0.05 15.22 -21.15
CA LYS A 128 -0.21 14.12 -22.10
C LYS A 128 0.86 13.03 -22.08
N GLU A 129 2.08 13.38 -21.71
CA GLU A 129 3.23 12.49 -21.66
C GLU A 129 3.26 11.61 -20.42
N ALA A 130 2.47 11.95 -19.39
CA ALA A 130 2.49 11.29 -18.07
C ALA A 130 2.31 9.77 -18.14
N MET A 131 1.44 9.29 -19.03
CA MET A 131 1.23 7.84 -19.21
C MET A 131 2.45 7.16 -19.84
N ALA A 132 3.08 7.79 -20.84
CA ALA A 132 4.27 7.24 -21.49
C ALA A 132 5.47 7.24 -20.53
N GLU A 133 5.66 8.31 -19.77
CA GLU A 133 6.69 8.41 -18.73
C GLU A 133 6.49 7.32 -17.65
N ALA A 134 5.26 7.14 -17.19
CA ALA A 134 4.92 6.11 -16.21
C ALA A 134 5.21 4.70 -16.75
N ALA A 135 4.89 4.43 -18.02
CA ALA A 135 5.15 3.12 -18.63
C ALA A 135 6.66 2.81 -18.66
N VAL A 136 7.50 3.77 -19.04
CA VAL A 136 8.97 3.59 -19.04
C VAL A 136 9.51 3.36 -17.63
N ALA A 137 9.05 4.16 -16.66
CA ALA A 137 9.48 4.04 -15.27
C ALA A 137 9.07 2.70 -14.66
N LEU A 138 7.83 2.24 -14.91
CA LEU A 138 7.32 0.96 -14.43
C LEU A 138 8.04 -0.22 -15.09
N ASP A 139 8.27 -0.20 -16.40
CA ASP A 139 9.05 -1.24 -17.08
C ASP A 139 10.47 -1.34 -16.50
N THR A 140 11.10 -0.21 -16.16
CA THR A 140 12.41 -0.18 -15.51
C THR A 140 12.35 -0.79 -14.09
N ALA A 141 11.32 -0.47 -13.31
CA ALA A 141 11.12 -1.03 -12.00
C ALA A 141 10.82 -2.55 -12.05
N TYR A 142 10.01 -2.98 -13.02
CA TYR A 142 9.73 -4.41 -13.23
C TYR A 142 10.99 -5.18 -13.62
N GLN A 143 11.84 -4.62 -14.49
CA GLN A 143 13.11 -5.24 -14.85
C GLN A 143 14.02 -5.38 -13.62
N TRP A 144 14.13 -4.32 -12.81
CA TRP A 144 14.92 -4.40 -11.58
C TRP A 144 14.39 -5.49 -10.63
N LEU A 145 13.07 -5.58 -10.46
CA LEU A 145 12.45 -6.64 -9.64
C LEU A 145 12.70 -8.02 -10.23
N GLU A 146 12.59 -8.19 -11.55
CA GLU A 146 12.84 -9.46 -12.24
C GLU A 146 14.25 -9.98 -11.97
N ASP A 147 15.23 -9.07 -11.93
CA ASP A 147 16.64 -9.39 -11.69
C ASP A 147 16.94 -9.68 -10.20
N HIS A 148 16.17 -9.08 -9.26
CA HIS A 148 16.48 -9.10 -7.83
C HIS A 148 15.56 -9.98 -6.98
N LEU A 149 14.41 -10.42 -7.49
CA LEU A 149 13.55 -11.38 -6.78
C LEU A 149 14.22 -12.77 -6.78
N THR A 150 14.61 -13.21 -5.59
CA THR A 150 15.30 -14.50 -5.38
C THR A 150 14.54 -15.48 -4.49
N GLY A 151 13.49 -15.00 -3.80
CA GLY A 151 12.67 -15.81 -2.90
C GLY A 151 11.18 -15.66 -3.19
N PRO A 152 10.33 -16.25 -2.36
CA PRO A 152 8.89 -16.12 -2.48
C PRO A 152 8.39 -14.71 -2.19
N TRP A 153 9.11 -13.95 -1.35
CA TRP A 153 8.76 -12.60 -0.95
C TRP A 153 9.86 -11.60 -1.31
N ALA A 154 9.56 -10.31 -1.24
CA ALA A 154 10.48 -9.27 -1.71
C ALA A 154 11.85 -9.31 -1.03
N ALA A 155 11.89 -9.55 0.27
CA ALA A 155 13.14 -9.60 1.04
C ALA A 155 13.77 -11.00 1.14
N GLY A 156 13.06 -12.06 0.73
CA GLY A 156 13.51 -13.45 0.79
C GLY A 156 12.38 -14.42 1.17
N GLU A 157 12.55 -15.15 2.29
CA GLU A 157 11.64 -16.25 2.68
C GLU A 157 10.40 -15.75 3.44
N ASP A 158 10.49 -14.62 4.15
CA ASP A 158 9.43 -14.13 5.03
C ASP A 158 8.67 -12.96 4.41
N PHE A 159 7.35 -12.94 4.65
CA PHE A 159 6.49 -11.79 4.33
C PHE A 159 6.78 -10.64 5.29
N THR A 160 7.02 -9.45 4.76
CA THR A 160 7.47 -8.28 5.52
C THR A 160 6.72 -6.99 5.13
N LEU A 161 7.06 -5.88 5.76
CA LEU A 161 6.65 -4.53 5.39
C LEU A 161 6.85 -4.25 3.89
N ALA A 162 7.94 -4.77 3.29
CA ALA A 162 8.19 -4.61 1.86
C ALA A 162 7.09 -5.25 1.00
N ASP A 163 6.53 -6.37 1.43
CA ASP A 163 5.46 -7.06 0.72
C ASP A 163 4.10 -6.37 0.90
N CYS A 164 3.87 -5.70 2.04
CA CYS A 164 2.71 -4.82 2.21
C CYS A 164 2.74 -3.68 1.19
N ALA A 165 3.90 -3.05 0.99
CA ALA A 165 4.09 -2.01 -0.01
C ALA A 165 3.97 -2.56 -1.45
N ALA A 166 4.58 -3.72 -1.70
CA ALA A 166 4.52 -4.40 -3.00
C ALA A 166 3.09 -4.76 -3.40
N ALA A 167 2.31 -5.32 -2.47
CA ALA A 167 0.94 -5.74 -2.74
C ALA A 167 0.09 -4.57 -3.25
N ALA A 168 0.09 -3.46 -2.52
CA ALA A 168 -0.68 -2.28 -2.89
C ALA A 168 -0.15 -1.61 -4.17
N SER A 169 1.17 -1.50 -4.33
CA SER A 169 1.76 -0.82 -5.48
C SER A 169 1.63 -1.62 -6.78
N LEU A 170 1.95 -2.91 -6.77
CA LEU A 170 1.87 -3.77 -7.95
C LEU A 170 0.42 -4.03 -8.38
N PHE A 171 -0.55 -4.01 -7.45
CA PHE A 171 -1.96 -4.12 -7.79
C PHE A 171 -2.37 -3.01 -8.77
N TYR A 172 -2.15 -1.76 -8.40
CA TYR A 172 -2.53 -0.61 -9.23
C TYR A 172 -1.55 -0.36 -10.39
N ALA A 173 -0.26 -0.67 -10.23
CA ALA A 173 0.71 -0.51 -11.30
C ALA A 173 0.38 -1.37 -12.51
N ASP A 174 -0.11 -2.61 -12.30
CA ASP A 174 -0.55 -3.48 -13.38
C ASP A 174 -1.78 -2.94 -14.14
N TRP A 175 -2.57 -2.08 -13.52
CA TRP A 175 -3.68 -1.39 -14.19
C TRP A 175 -3.21 -0.24 -15.11
N VAL A 176 -2.12 0.43 -14.75
CA VAL A 176 -1.52 1.52 -15.54
C VAL A 176 -0.59 0.96 -16.61
N ARG A 177 0.27 0.04 -16.24
CA ARG A 177 1.21 -0.65 -17.11
C ARG A 177 1.19 -2.15 -16.80
N PRO A 178 0.46 -2.96 -17.58
CA PRO A 178 0.38 -4.41 -17.36
C PRO A 178 1.77 -5.05 -17.30
N ILE A 179 1.97 -5.93 -16.31
CA ILE A 179 3.22 -6.66 -16.14
C ILE A 179 3.31 -7.71 -17.24
N GLY A 180 4.14 -7.46 -18.25
CA GLY A 180 4.28 -8.28 -19.45
C GLY A 180 4.94 -9.64 -19.21
N GLU A 181 4.95 -10.48 -20.26
CA GLU A 181 5.56 -11.83 -20.22
C GLU A 181 7.07 -11.79 -20.04
N ALA A 182 7.72 -10.66 -20.33
CA ALA A 182 9.14 -10.46 -20.08
C ALA A 182 9.51 -10.46 -18.59
N PHE A 183 8.53 -10.37 -17.68
CA PHE A 183 8.74 -10.30 -16.24
C PHE A 183 8.06 -11.46 -15.49
N PRO A 184 8.44 -12.72 -15.76
CA PRO A 184 7.76 -13.88 -15.18
C PRO A 184 7.86 -13.99 -13.66
N LYS A 185 8.98 -13.58 -13.05
CA LYS A 185 9.12 -13.58 -11.58
C LYS A 185 8.22 -12.52 -10.94
N VAL A 186 8.15 -11.32 -11.52
CA VAL A 186 7.28 -10.24 -11.01
C VAL A 186 5.81 -10.65 -11.12
N ARG A 187 5.40 -11.27 -12.23
CA ARG A 187 4.05 -11.83 -12.39
C ARG A 187 3.72 -12.89 -11.34
N ALA A 188 4.64 -13.85 -11.13
CA ALA A 188 4.47 -14.90 -10.13
C ALA A 188 4.42 -14.34 -8.72
N TYR A 189 5.25 -13.36 -8.42
CA TYR A 189 5.26 -12.65 -7.14
C TYR A 189 3.95 -11.90 -6.90
N ARG A 190 3.47 -11.12 -7.88
CA ARG A 190 2.17 -10.44 -7.80
C ARG A 190 1.02 -11.43 -7.58
N ALA A 191 1.00 -12.55 -8.31
CA ALA A 191 -0.02 -13.58 -8.14
C ALA A 191 0.00 -14.17 -6.72
N ARG A 192 1.19 -14.37 -6.14
CA ARG A 192 1.35 -14.85 -4.75
C ARG A 192 0.86 -13.81 -3.74
N LEU A 193 1.14 -12.53 -3.96
CA LEU A 193 0.61 -11.45 -3.12
C LEU A 193 -0.92 -11.44 -3.15
N LEU A 194 -1.55 -11.48 -4.32
CA LEU A 194 -3.01 -11.49 -4.44
C LEU A 194 -3.67 -12.72 -3.81
N ALA A 195 -2.99 -13.87 -3.81
CA ALA A 195 -3.48 -15.09 -3.17
C ALA A 195 -3.35 -15.07 -1.64
N ARG A 196 -2.61 -14.09 -1.06
CA ARG A 196 -2.46 -13.99 0.40
C ARG A 196 -3.75 -13.45 1.03
N PRO A 197 -4.29 -14.10 2.09
CA PRO A 197 -5.60 -13.73 2.65
C PRO A 197 -5.74 -12.26 3.06
N SER A 198 -4.71 -11.66 3.63
CA SER A 198 -4.69 -10.25 4.01
C SER A 198 -4.80 -9.30 2.81
N VAL A 199 -4.10 -9.63 1.72
CA VAL A 199 -4.12 -8.88 0.46
C VAL A 199 -5.43 -9.08 -0.27
N SER A 200 -5.88 -10.33 -0.43
CA SER A 200 -7.16 -10.67 -1.06
C SER A 200 -8.32 -9.93 -0.38
N ARG A 201 -8.31 -9.88 0.96
CA ARG A 201 -9.31 -9.13 1.72
C ARG A 201 -9.29 -7.63 1.38
N CYS A 202 -8.14 -6.99 1.31
CA CYS A 202 -8.03 -5.58 0.92
C CYS A 202 -8.55 -5.34 -0.50
N VAL A 203 -8.26 -6.25 -1.44
CA VAL A 203 -8.76 -6.16 -2.82
C VAL A 203 -10.29 -6.24 -2.84
N GLU A 204 -10.89 -7.19 -2.11
CA GLU A 204 -12.34 -7.32 -2.02
C GLU A 204 -13.01 -6.11 -1.37
N GLU A 205 -12.44 -5.59 -0.28
CA GLU A 205 -12.94 -4.37 0.38
C GLU A 205 -12.84 -3.13 -0.52
N GLY A 206 -11.84 -3.06 -1.40
CA GLY A 206 -11.67 -2.01 -2.40
C GLY A 206 -12.57 -2.14 -3.63
N ARG A 207 -13.09 -3.33 -3.92
CA ARG A 207 -13.83 -3.65 -5.16
C ARG A 207 -15.05 -2.74 -5.42
N PRO A 208 -15.88 -2.39 -4.43
CA PRO A 208 -17.00 -1.47 -4.65
C PRO A 208 -16.60 -0.07 -5.13
N TYR A 209 -15.35 0.32 -4.90
CA TYR A 209 -14.82 1.66 -5.19
C TYR A 209 -14.02 1.74 -6.49
N ARG A 210 -13.97 0.68 -7.30
CA ARG A 210 -13.22 0.66 -8.58
C ARG A 210 -13.64 1.76 -9.56
N HIS A 211 -14.89 2.19 -9.50
CA HIS A 211 -15.39 3.29 -10.31
C HIS A 211 -14.70 4.63 -10.01
N PHE A 212 -14.00 4.76 -8.89
CA PHE A 212 -13.17 5.94 -8.57
C PHE A 212 -11.82 5.96 -9.28
N PHE A 213 -11.43 4.87 -9.98
CA PHE A 213 -10.16 4.89 -10.71
C PHE A 213 -10.28 5.75 -11.96
N PRO A 214 -9.62 6.94 -12.01
CA PRO A 214 -9.90 7.94 -13.05
C PRO A 214 -9.57 7.49 -14.47
N LEU A 215 -8.65 6.54 -14.62
CA LEU A 215 -8.25 5.98 -15.91
C LEU A 215 -9.14 4.82 -16.37
N GLY A 216 -10.15 4.46 -15.59
CA GLY A 216 -10.99 3.27 -15.82
C GLY A 216 -10.34 2.00 -15.27
N ALA A 217 -10.94 1.42 -14.22
CA ALA A 217 -10.45 0.17 -13.66
C ALA A 217 -10.72 -0.99 -14.65
N PRO A 218 -9.71 -1.85 -14.90
CA PRO A 218 -9.93 -3.04 -15.73
C PRO A 218 -10.84 -4.05 -15.00
N ASP A 219 -11.48 -4.94 -15.78
CA ASP A 219 -12.29 -6.04 -15.25
C ASP A 219 -11.40 -7.23 -14.84
N ARG A 220 -10.40 -6.97 -14.03
CA ARG A 220 -9.46 -7.94 -13.45
C ARG A 220 -8.81 -7.41 -12.18
N ASP A 221 -8.28 -8.32 -11.38
CA ASP A 221 -7.42 -8.00 -10.24
C ASP A 221 -5.96 -7.87 -10.63
#